data_472bb186ca79f338da10b2062845ad88
#
_entry.id   472bb186ca79f338da10b2062845ad88
#
_cell.length_a   1.000
_cell.length_b   1.000
_cell.length_c   1.000
_cell.angle_alpha   90.00
_cell.angle_beta   90.00
_cell.angle_gamma   90.00
#
_symmetry.space_group_name_H-M   'P 1'
#
loop_
_entity.id
_entity.type
_entity.pdbx_description
1 polymer ?
#
loop_
_entity_poly.entity_id
_entity_poly.type
_entity_poly.pdbx_seq_one_letter_code
_entity_poly.pdbx_strand_id
1 'polypeptide(L)'
;MLSNDIIDQLVSISSKLDSMIVSEDNITEEKISHLKNIIIALSDRHSELPKSDVQILIDKLQVALIDLEEVTNKRIEVLDFVNKIAPK
;
A
#
# COMPACT_ATOMS: atom_id res chain seq x y z
N MET A 1 -4.72 -6.47 -23.75
CA MET A 1 -3.50 -6.09 -23.04
C MET A 1 -3.72 -5.14 -21.89
N LEU A 2 -4.73 -4.29 -22.00
CA LEU A 2 -5.02 -3.32 -20.95
C LEU A 2 -5.37 -3.97 -19.61
N SER A 3 -6.05 -5.11 -19.63
CA SER A 3 -6.41 -5.81 -18.41
C SER A 3 -5.17 -6.38 -17.70
N ASN A 4 -4.14 -6.76 -18.44
CA ASN A 4 -2.90 -7.26 -17.86
C ASN A 4 -2.14 -6.13 -17.16
N ASP A 5 -2.13 -4.93 -17.74
CA ASP A 5 -1.48 -3.77 -17.15
C ASP A 5 -2.12 -3.41 -15.80
N ILE A 6 -3.44 -3.47 -15.74
CA ILE A 6 -4.18 -3.19 -14.51
C ILE A 6 -3.82 -4.21 -13.44
N ILE A 7 -3.83 -5.50 -13.79
CA ILE A 7 -3.49 -6.57 -12.86
C ILE A 7 -2.05 -6.41 -12.37
N ASP A 8 -1.13 -6.11 -13.28
CA ASP A 8 0.28 -5.91 -12.92
C ASP A 8 0.46 -4.76 -11.92
N GLN A 9 -0.25 -3.66 -12.13
CA GLN A 9 -0.21 -2.53 -11.21
C GLN A 9 -0.75 -2.92 -9.84
N LEU A 10 -1.86 -3.65 -9.78
CA LEU A 10 -2.45 -4.10 -8.53
C LEU A 10 -1.53 -5.08 -7.80
N VAL A 11 -0.92 -6.00 -8.52
CA VAL A 11 0.04 -6.95 -7.94
C VAL A 11 1.25 -6.20 -7.36
N SER A 12 1.75 -5.21 -8.09
CA SER A 12 2.88 -4.40 -7.63
C SER A 12 2.55 -3.66 -6.33
N ILE A 13 1.37 -3.04 -6.26
CA ILE A 13 0.93 -2.36 -5.05
C ILE A 13 0.78 -3.34 -3.89
N SER A 14 0.18 -4.50 -4.15
CA SER A 14 0.01 -5.54 -3.14
C SER A 14 1.35 -6.03 -2.59
N SER A 15 2.32 -6.26 -3.48
CA SER A 15 3.66 -6.68 -3.08
C SER A 15 4.34 -5.64 -2.18
N LYS A 16 4.20 -4.37 -2.51
CA LYS A 16 4.76 -3.30 -1.69
C LYS A 16 4.10 -3.26 -0.32
N LEU A 17 2.78 -3.44 -0.26
CA LEU A 17 2.06 -3.49 1.01
C LEU A 17 2.56 -4.66 1.87
N ASP A 18 2.78 -5.81 1.25
CA ASP A 18 3.26 -7.00 1.96
C ASP A 18 4.68 -6.81 2.51
N SER A 19 5.50 -6.00 1.83
CA SER A 19 6.87 -5.76 2.25
C SER A 19 7.00 -4.69 3.35
N MET A 20 5.93 -3.99 3.66
CA MET A 20 5.96 -2.97 4.69
C MET A 20 6.09 -3.58 6.08
N ILE A 21 6.85 -2.92 6.93
CA ILE A 21 7.01 -3.34 8.31
C ILE A 21 5.71 -3.07 9.05
N VAL A 22 5.09 -4.14 9.51
CA VAL A 22 3.88 -4.04 10.34
C VAL A 22 4.35 -3.79 11.76
N SER A 23 4.05 -2.61 12.29
CA SER A 23 4.35 -2.30 13.67
C SER A 23 3.17 -2.74 14.55
N GLU A 24 3.34 -2.63 15.87
CA GLU A 24 2.25 -2.93 16.81
C GLU A 24 1.10 -1.94 16.71
N ASP A 25 1.25 -0.93 15.87
CA ASP A 25 0.23 0.08 15.64
C ASP A 25 -0.91 -0.50 14.79
N ASN A 26 -2.05 -0.71 15.41
CA ASN A 26 -3.22 -1.26 14.74
C ASN A 26 -3.69 -0.38 13.58
N ILE A 27 -3.44 0.92 13.64
CA ILE A 27 -3.86 1.84 12.59
C ILE A 27 -3.16 1.50 11.27
N THR A 28 -1.87 1.21 11.32
CA THR A 28 -1.11 0.83 10.12
C THR A 28 -1.61 -0.51 9.56
N GLU A 29 -1.85 -1.48 10.44
CA GLU A 29 -2.39 -2.77 10.02
C GLU A 29 -3.76 -2.63 9.35
N GLU A 30 -4.63 -1.81 9.94
CA GLU A 30 -5.95 -1.56 9.38
C GLU A 30 -5.86 -0.92 8.00
N LYS A 31 -4.95 0.04 7.81
CA LYS A 31 -4.76 0.69 6.52
C LYS A 31 -4.27 -0.29 5.48
N ILE A 32 -3.31 -1.14 5.83
CA ILE A 32 -2.79 -2.16 4.92
C ILE A 32 -3.91 -3.12 4.52
N SER A 33 -4.68 -3.62 5.48
CA SER A 33 -5.80 -4.51 5.22
C SER A 33 -6.86 -3.86 4.34
N HIS A 34 -7.17 -2.60 4.61
CA HIS A 34 -8.15 -1.84 3.84
C HIS A 34 -7.71 -1.71 2.37
N LEU A 35 -6.44 -1.35 2.15
CA LEU A 35 -5.92 -1.22 0.79
C LEU A 35 -5.89 -2.56 0.07
N LYS A 36 -5.52 -3.64 0.77
CA LYS A 36 -5.55 -4.98 0.18
C LYS A 36 -6.96 -5.39 -0.22
N ASN A 37 -7.95 -5.09 0.60
CA ASN A 37 -9.34 -5.38 0.28
C ASN A 37 -9.80 -4.63 -0.97
N ILE A 38 -9.40 -3.37 -1.12
CA ILE A 38 -9.70 -2.59 -2.33
C ILE A 38 -9.05 -3.23 -3.54
N ILE A 39 -7.80 -3.67 -3.42
CA ILE A 39 -7.07 -4.35 -4.51
C ILE A 39 -7.80 -5.62 -4.93
N ILE A 40 -8.24 -6.43 -3.98
CA ILE A 40 -8.97 -7.66 -4.26
C ILE A 40 -10.27 -7.34 -5.00
N ALA A 41 -11.02 -6.36 -4.53
CA ALA A 41 -12.27 -5.96 -5.16
C ALA A 41 -12.05 -5.47 -6.59
N LEU A 42 -11.01 -4.66 -6.80
CA LEU A 42 -10.67 -4.19 -8.14
C LEU A 42 -10.22 -5.33 -9.06
N SER A 43 -9.43 -6.27 -8.54
CA SER A 43 -8.98 -7.42 -9.32
C SER A 43 -10.15 -8.25 -9.81
N ASP A 44 -11.20 -8.38 -8.98
CA ASP A 44 -12.38 -9.15 -9.35
C ASP A 44 -13.29 -8.40 -10.32
N ARG A 45 -13.34 -7.08 -10.24
CA ARG A 45 -14.35 -6.27 -10.94
C ARG A 45 -13.81 -5.31 -12.00
N HIS A 46 -12.51 -5.32 -12.24
CA HIS A 46 -11.91 -4.32 -13.17
C HIS A 46 -12.49 -4.40 -14.59
N SER A 47 -12.93 -5.59 -15.03
CA SER A 47 -13.50 -5.74 -16.36
C SER A 47 -14.93 -5.22 -16.47
N GLU A 48 -15.61 -5.04 -15.33
CA GLU A 48 -16.98 -4.55 -15.29
C GLU A 48 -17.04 -3.02 -15.21
N LEU A 49 -15.95 -2.38 -14.83
CA LEU A 49 -15.90 -0.94 -14.64
C LEU A 49 -15.30 -0.23 -15.84
N PRO A 50 -15.69 1.04 -16.10
CA PRO A 50 -15.02 1.85 -17.11
C PRO A 50 -13.53 1.99 -16.80
N LYS A 51 -12.70 2.01 -17.85
CA LYS A 51 -11.25 2.12 -17.68
C LYS A 51 -10.83 3.36 -16.90
N SER A 52 -11.51 4.48 -17.16
CA SER A 52 -11.19 5.74 -16.49
C SER A 52 -11.43 5.62 -14.98
N ASP A 53 -12.50 4.95 -14.57
CA ASP A 53 -12.82 4.76 -13.15
C ASP A 53 -11.80 3.85 -12.49
N VAL A 54 -11.40 2.76 -13.16
CA VAL A 54 -10.39 1.85 -12.65
C VAL A 54 -9.06 2.57 -12.48
N GLN A 55 -8.67 3.38 -13.45
CA GLN A 55 -7.42 4.12 -13.38
C GLN A 55 -7.43 5.15 -12.23
N ILE A 56 -8.55 5.82 -12.03
CA ILE A 56 -8.69 6.75 -10.90
C ILE A 56 -8.51 6.03 -9.57
N LEU A 57 -9.11 4.86 -9.43
CA LEU A 57 -8.99 4.07 -8.21
C LEU A 57 -7.56 3.58 -7.99
N ILE A 58 -6.89 3.15 -9.04
CA ILE A 58 -5.48 2.73 -8.97
C ILE A 58 -4.60 3.91 -8.57
N ASP A 59 -4.83 5.09 -9.14
CA ASP A 59 -4.07 6.28 -8.79
C ASP A 59 -4.24 6.63 -7.30
N LYS A 60 -5.46 6.51 -6.79
CA LYS A 60 -5.72 6.72 -5.37
C LYS A 60 -5.01 5.70 -4.48
N LEU A 61 -4.99 4.45 -4.92
CA LEU A 61 -4.25 3.40 -4.21
C LEU A 61 -2.76 3.70 -4.16
N GLN A 62 -2.20 4.16 -5.27
CA GLN A 62 -0.79 4.50 -5.35
C GLN A 62 -0.44 5.67 -4.42
N VAL A 63 -1.27 6.69 -4.38
CA VAL A 63 -1.08 7.81 -3.45
C VAL A 63 -1.15 7.35 -2.00
N ALA A 64 -2.13 6.53 -1.67
CA ALA A 64 -2.26 5.98 -0.33
C ALA A 64 -1.05 5.12 0.05
N LEU A 65 -0.54 4.34 -0.91
CA LEU A 65 0.65 3.53 -0.71
C LEU A 65 1.88 4.40 -0.41
N ILE A 66 2.06 5.47 -1.17
CA ILE A 66 3.18 6.40 -0.97
C ILE A 66 3.10 7.03 0.43
N ASP A 67 1.92 7.47 0.84
CA ASP A 67 1.72 8.06 2.17
C ASP A 67 2.06 7.04 3.26
N LEU A 68 1.64 5.79 3.09
CA LEU A 68 1.90 4.74 4.05
C LEU A 68 3.39 4.39 4.12
N GLU A 69 4.05 4.34 2.96
CA GLU A 69 5.50 4.13 2.90
C GLU A 69 6.26 5.23 3.63
N GLU A 70 5.83 6.47 3.45
CA GLU A 70 6.46 7.61 4.11
C GLU A 70 6.36 7.51 5.62
N VAL A 71 5.18 7.18 6.13
CA VAL A 71 4.97 6.99 7.57
C VAL A 71 5.83 5.85 8.10
N THR A 72 5.89 4.74 7.37
CA THR A 72 6.69 3.58 7.75
C THR A 72 8.17 3.93 7.79
N ASN A 73 8.67 4.64 6.78
CA ASN A 73 10.06 5.05 6.70
C ASN A 73 10.43 6.01 7.83
N LYS A 74 9.57 6.97 8.14
CA LYS A 74 9.80 7.88 9.27
C LYS A 74 9.88 7.13 10.59
N ARG A 75 9.06 6.11 10.76
CA ARG A 75 9.06 5.29 11.96
C ARG A 75 10.38 4.54 12.10
N ILE A 76 10.90 3.99 11.01
CA ILE A 76 12.19 3.30 10.99
C ILE A 76 13.30 4.28 11.35
N GLU A 77 13.29 5.48 10.77
CA GLU A 77 14.28 6.52 11.08
C GLU A 77 14.29 6.89 12.55
N VAL A 78 13.11 7.06 13.14
CA VAL A 78 12.99 7.39 14.56
C VAL A 78 13.54 6.26 15.42
N LEU A 79 13.21 5.02 15.10
CA LEU A 79 13.71 3.86 15.83
C LEU A 79 15.23 3.76 15.74
N ASP A 80 15.80 3.97 14.57
CA ASP A 80 17.25 3.98 14.38
C ASP A 80 17.91 5.08 15.20
N PHE A 81 17.32 6.27 15.20
CA PHE A 81 17.81 7.40 15.98
C PHE A 81 17.80 7.08 17.47
N VAL A 82 16.68 6.55 17.97
CA VAL A 82 16.55 6.18 19.38
C VAL A 82 17.59 5.12 19.76
N ASN A 83 17.79 4.14 18.92
CA ASN A 83 18.76 3.08 19.17
C ASN A 83 20.20 3.61 19.21
N LYS A 84 20.50 4.67 18.46
CA LYS A 84 21.83 5.28 18.48
C LYS A 84 22.12 6.07 19.73
N ILE A 85 21.10 6.78 20.26
CA ILE A 85 21.28 7.65 21.42
C ILE A 85 20.97 6.98 22.75
N ALA A 86 20.32 5.83 22.72
CA ALA A 86 19.99 5.08 23.94
C ALA A 86 21.03 4.00 24.19
N PRO A 87 22.11 4.31 24.92
CA PRO A 87 23.10 3.29 25.22
C PRO A 87 22.51 2.28 26.18
N LYS A 88 22.91 1.09 26.02
CA LYS A 88 22.44 0.04 26.92
C LYS A 88 23.19 -0.03 28.18
#